data_ba0ad66f359ae88977d7fbad6c31ac01
#
_entry.id   ba0ad66f359ae88977d7fbad6c31ac01
#
_cell.length_a   1.000
_cell.length_b   1.000
_cell.length_c   1.000
_cell.angle_alpha   90.00
_cell.angle_beta   90.00
_cell.angle_gamma   90.00
#
_symmetry.space_group_name_H-M   'P 1'
#
loop_
_entity.id
_entity.type
_entity.pdbx_description
1 polymer ?
#
loop_
_entity_poly.entity_id
_entity_poly.type
_entity_poly.pdbx_seq_one_letter_code
_entity_poly.pdbx_strand_id
1 'polypeptide(L)'
;MKLNKQRLFNLLYILLASITISCNQSQSSQLRLKFTSGIHSVLEDSKGNIWFGSYNEGLGLLHNGKLQYFTIENGLSHNQVRNIYEDKDGIIWFECGKGLSTYDGQKLTVYTERDYNSKNEWKLNDGDLWFKGNEIEAYNKLEGNPGVYQYDGKKLSYRALPIHTKPGHENHYSISTNFVQSKNGTVWFGSYGAVIGYNRSDFKVINDSLLGLNDKTGHFHARSIMEDTKGNLWIANNGIGVLKYDGKNIINFTEQQKLKQKDTNGNSLDKVFSIGEDQLGNIWFGTAGSGIWRYDGKSVKNFSLEDGVASKHIWTIYKIKKGELWLGGANPSGVYRFNGTSFERIY
;
A
#
# COMPACT_ATOMS: atom_id res chain seq x y z
N MET A 1 -51.19 35.18 52.38
CA MET A 1 -50.08 34.18 52.06
C MET A 1 -49.15 34.80 51.04
N LYS A 2 -48.03 35.42 51.50
CA LYS A 2 -47.05 36.11 50.61
C LYS A 2 -46.09 35.05 50.11
N LEU A 3 -46.18 34.63 48.87
CA LEU A 3 -45.16 33.79 48.22
C LEU A 3 -43.91 34.66 47.97
N ASN A 4 -42.82 34.18 48.49
CA ASN A 4 -41.54 34.86 48.52
C ASN A 4 -40.95 34.97 47.08
N LYS A 5 -40.93 36.20 46.53
CA LYS A 5 -40.43 36.49 45.16
C LYS A 5 -39.03 35.93 44.88
N GLN A 6 -38.25 35.68 45.92
CA GLN A 6 -36.92 35.15 45.82
C GLN A 6 -36.85 33.65 45.44
N ARG A 7 -37.90 32.87 45.80
CA ARG A 7 -38.00 31.46 45.39
C ARG A 7 -38.40 31.31 43.91
N LEU A 8 -39.20 32.25 43.39
CA LEU A 8 -39.58 32.23 41.96
C LEU A 8 -38.38 32.60 41.07
N PHE A 9 -37.52 33.51 41.53
CA PHE A 9 -36.29 33.90 40.79
C PHE A 9 -35.27 32.76 40.74
N ASN A 10 -35.07 31.99 41.80
CA ASN A 10 -34.18 30.85 41.84
C ASN A 10 -34.69 29.67 41.04
N LEU A 11 -36.02 29.45 40.96
CA LEU A 11 -36.58 28.42 40.05
C LEU A 11 -36.46 28.79 38.57
N LEU A 12 -36.56 30.09 38.22
CA LEU A 12 -36.36 30.55 36.85
C LEU A 12 -34.89 30.46 36.40
N TYR A 13 -33.93 30.67 37.32
CA TYR A 13 -32.48 30.51 37.02
C TYR A 13 -32.08 29.05 36.84
N ILE A 14 -32.69 28.13 37.58
CA ILE A 14 -32.45 26.69 37.44
C ILE A 14 -33.06 26.16 36.14
N LEU A 15 -34.22 26.70 35.70
CA LEU A 15 -34.83 26.33 34.41
C LEU A 15 -34.10 26.92 33.21
N LEU A 16 -33.50 28.12 33.35
CA LEU A 16 -32.68 28.72 32.29
C LEU A 16 -31.28 28.11 32.20
N ALA A 17 -30.72 27.59 33.29
CA ALA A 17 -29.45 26.87 33.30
C ALA A 17 -29.53 25.46 32.72
N SER A 18 -30.73 24.85 32.70
CA SER A 18 -30.97 23.53 32.11
C SER A 18 -31.21 23.57 30.58
N ILE A 19 -31.42 24.76 30.00
CA ILE A 19 -31.66 24.92 28.55
C ILE A 19 -30.39 25.25 27.78
N THR A 20 -29.27 25.59 28.45
CA THR A 20 -28.00 25.94 27.76
C THR A 20 -26.97 24.84 27.75
N ILE A 21 -27.30 23.62 28.21
CA ILE A 21 -26.44 22.44 27.97
C ILE A 21 -27.17 21.50 26.98
N SER A 22 -27.71 22.06 25.93
CA SER A 22 -27.76 21.36 24.66
C SER A 22 -26.39 21.56 24.00
N CYS A 23 -25.44 20.76 24.46
CA CYS A 23 -24.20 20.59 23.78
C CYS A 23 -24.54 20.22 22.34
N ASN A 24 -24.37 21.14 21.41
CA ASN A 24 -24.22 20.84 20.01
C ASN A 24 -22.96 19.96 19.88
N GLN A 25 -23.07 18.69 20.25
CA GLN A 25 -22.33 17.66 19.56
C GLN A 25 -22.88 17.71 18.13
N SER A 26 -22.30 18.58 17.31
CA SER A 26 -22.23 18.32 15.90
C SER A 26 -21.54 16.94 15.80
N GLN A 27 -22.34 15.88 15.73
CA GLN A 27 -21.90 14.65 15.11
C GLN A 27 -21.48 15.08 13.70
N SER A 28 -20.21 15.46 13.55
CA SER A 28 -19.59 15.42 12.24
C SER A 28 -19.79 13.98 11.80
N SER A 29 -20.74 13.74 10.92
CA SER A 29 -20.94 12.42 10.33
C SER A 29 -19.57 12.05 9.75
N GLN A 30 -18.89 11.15 10.45
CA GLN A 30 -17.53 10.73 10.05
C GLN A 30 -17.65 10.24 8.62
N LEU A 31 -16.95 10.89 7.73
CA LEU A 31 -16.96 10.57 6.31
C LEU A 31 -16.45 9.13 6.15
N ARG A 32 -17.28 8.22 5.66
CA ARG A 32 -16.92 6.82 5.51
C ARG A 32 -16.83 6.42 4.06
N LEU A 33 -15.77 5.70 3.71
CA LEU A 33 -15.68 5.03 2.42
C LEU A 33 -16.77 3.95 2.31
N LYS A 34 -17.37 3.85 1.13
CA LYS A 34 -18.39 2.83 0.82
C LYS A 34 -17.80 1.44 0.56
N PHE A 35 -16.47 1.35 0.39
CA PHE A 35 -15.80 0.10 0.04
C PHE A 35 -15.91 -0.95 1.13
N THR A 36 -16.33 -2.14 0.75
CA THR A 36 -16.47 -3.33 1.60
C THR A 36 -15.34 -4.34 1.34
N SER A 37 -14.77 -4.31 0.15
CA SER A 37 -13.78 -5.29 -0.33
C SER A 37 -12.36 -5.06 0.19
N GLY A 38 -12.10 -3.93 0.81
CA GLY A 38 -10.79 -3.55 1.35
C GLY A 38 -10.09 -2.44 0.55
N ILE A 39 -9.19 -1.75 1.23
CA ILE A 39 -8.38 -0.66 0.68
C ILE A 39 -6.99 -1.20 0.33
N HIS A 40 -6.67 -1.21 -0.95
CA HIS A 40 -5.41 -1.73 -1.50
C HIS A 40 -4.32 -0.68 -1.63
N SER A 41 -4.71 0.56 -1.93
CA SER A 41 -3.77 1.66 -2.15
C SER A 41 -4.34 2.98 -1.66
N VAL A 42 -3.45 3.86 -1.23
CA VAL A 42 -3.74 5.25 -0.83
C VAL A 42 -2.67 6.13 -1.46
N LEU A 43 -3.06 7.28 -2.00
CA LEU A 43 -2.16 8.31 -2.48
C LEU A 43 -2.69 9.68 -2.07
N GLU A 44 -1.84 10.54 -1.51
CA GLU A 44 -2.06 11.98 -1.43
C GLU A 44 -1.36 12.64 -2.61
N ASP A 45 -2.14 13.21 -3.56
CA ASP A 45 -1.58 13.85 -4.75
C ASP A 45 -0.93 15.22 -4.44
N SER A 46 -0.29 15.81 -5.45
CA SER A 46 0.39 17.10 -5.31
C SER A 46 -0.54 18.25 -4.90
N LYS A 47 -1.84 18.11 -5.21
CA LYS A 47 -2.90 19.08 -4.90
C LYS A 47 -3.55 18.86 -3.53
N GLY A 48 -3.12 17.82 -2.78
CA GLY A 48 -3.63 17.46 -1.46
C GLY A 48 -4.93 16.67 -1.48
N ASN A 49 -5.33 16.12 -2.62
CA ASN A 49 -6.44 15.17 -2.69
C ASN A 49 -5.98 13.79 -2.22
N ILE A 50 -6.88 13.02 -1.60
CA ILE A 50 -6.59 11.65 -1.20
C ILE A 50 -7.34 10.69 -2.11
N TRP A 51 -6.59 9.80 -2.73
CA TRP A 51 -7.08 8.72 -3.57
C TRP A 51 -7.06 7.41 -2.82
N PHE A 52 -8.11 6.62 -2.96
CA PHE A 52 -8.26 5.29 -2.36
C PHE A 52 -8.54 4.28 -3.45
N GLY A 53 -7.68 3.29 -3.60
CA GLY A 53 -7.92 2.15 -4.48
C GLY A 53 -8.52 0.98 -3.71
N SER A 54 -9.64 0.43 -4.19
CA SER A 54 -10.27 -0.73 -3.58
C SER A 54 -9.84 -2.04 -4.23
N TYR A 55 -10.12 -3.15 -3.55
CA TYR A 55 -9.83 -4.48 -4.08
C TYR A 55 -10.67 -4.81 -5.34
N ASN A 56 -11.95 -4.38 -5.42
CA ASN A 56 -12.82 -4.67 -6.58
C ASN A 56 -13.98 -3.69 -6.77
N GLU A 57 -13.95 -2.52 -6.12
CA GLU A 57 -15.06 -1.55 -6.12
C GLU A 57 -14.69 -0.20 -6.74
N GLY A 58 -13.52 -0.14 -7.41
CA GLY A 58 -13.03 1.07 -8.08
C GLY A 58 -12.21 2.00 -7.18
N LEU A 59 -12.36 3.29 -7.44
CA LEU A 59 -11.64 4.39 -6.78
C LEU A 59 -12.55 5.22 -5.89
N GLY A 60 -11.99 5.71 -4.80
CA GLY A 60 -12.54 6.84 -4.03
C GLY A 60 -11.58 8.04 -4.14
N LEU A 61 -12.13 9.22 -4.37
CA LEU A 61 -11.40 10.49 -4.33
C LEU A 61 -11.99 11.35 -3.22
N LEU A 62 -11.18 11.70 -2.25
CA LEU A 62 -11.50 12.72 -1.26
C LEU A 62 -10.94 14.07 -1.75
N HIS A 63 -11.83 14.97 -2.15
CA HIS A 63 -11.52 16.30 -2.61
C HIS A 63 -12.38 17.32 -1.86
N ASN A 64 -11.78 18.31 -1.23
CA ASN A 64 -12.48 19.36 -0.47
C ASN A 64 -13.54 18.82 0.53
N GLY A 65 -13.18 17.75 1.25
CA GLY A 65 -14.07 17.11 2.23
C GLY A 65 -15.23 16.30 1.65
N LYS A 66 -15.25 16.06 0.32
CA LYS A 66 -16.27 15.27 -0.36
C LYS A 66 -15.66 14.02 -0.97
N LEU A 67 -16.35 12.89 -0.86
CA LEU A 67 -15.98 11.63 -1.49
C LEU A 67 -16.70 11.47 -2.83
N GLN A 68 -15.91 11.20 -3.87
CA GLN A 68 -16.37 10.81 -5.20
C GLN A 68 -15.91 9.39 -5.48
N TYR A 69 -16.64 8.65 -6.31
CA TYR A 69 -16.34 7.26 -6.64
C TYR A 69 -16.29 7.07 -8.15
N PHE A 70 -15.33 6.25 -8.60
CA PHE A 70 -15.14 5.95 -10.00
C PHE A 70 -15.00 4.45 -10.21
N THR A 71 -15.66 3.93 -11.23
CA THR A 71 -15.68 2.54 -11.63
C THR A 71 -15.38 2.40 -13.12
N ILE A 72 -15.50 1.19 -13.65
CA ILE A 72 -15.44 0.94 -15.10
C ILE A 72 -16.47 1.78 -15.87
N GLU A 73 -17.61 2.10 -15.27
CA GLU A 73 -18.66 2.96 -15.89
C GLU A 73 -18.19 4.41 -16.07
N ASN A 74 -17.19 4.83 -15.30
CA ASN A 74 -16.61 6.17 -15.38
C ASN A 74 -15.30 6.21 -16.19
N GLY A 75 -14.83 5.07 -16.73
CA GLY A 75 -13.63 4.99 -17.56
C GLY A 75 -12.42 4.34 -16.87
N LEU A 76 -12.59 3.61 -15.76
CA LEU A 76 -11.55 2.72 -15.25
C LEU A 76 -11.40 1.49 -16.16
N SER A 77 -10.17 1.03 -16.34
CA SER A 77 -9.90 -0.22 -17.04
C SER A 77 -10.37 -1.46 -16.29
N HIS A 78 -10.43 -1.38 -14.96
CA HIS A 78 -10.94 -2.43 -14.07
C HIS A 78 -11.23 -1.89 -12.68
N ASN A 79 -12.22 -2.46 -11.96
CA ASN A 79 -12.58 -2.02 -10.60
C ASN A 79 -11.58 -2.46 -9.50
N GLN A 80 -10.66 -3.38 -9.78
CA GLN A 80 -9.54 -3.64 -8.88
C GLN A 80 -8.46 -2.59 -9.11
N VAL A 81 -8.16 -1.76 -8.09
CA VAL A 81 -7.11 -0.75 -8.16
C VAL A 81 -5.99 -1.13 -7.21
N ARG A 82 -4.86 -1.54 -7.77
CA ARG A 82 -3.73 -2.10 -7.02
C ARG A 82 -2.75 -1.05 -6.53
N ASN A 83 -2.39 -0.11 -7.42
CA ASN A 83 -1.50 0.99 -7.10
C ASN A 83 -2.00 2.29 -7.73
N ILE A 84 -1.59 3.41 -7.14
CA ILE A 84 -1.91 4.75 -7.60
C ILE A 84 -0.60 5.55 -7.61
N TYR A 85 -0.32 6.24 -8.70
CA TYR A 85 0.88 7.06 -8.87
C TYR A 85 0.51 8.43 -9.39
N GLU A 86 1.33 9.43 -9.12
CA GLU A 86 1.27 10.74 -9.75
C GLU A 86 2.54 10.94 -10.57
N ASP A 87 2.41 11.32 -11.83
CA ASP A 87 3.57 11.66 -12.64
C ASP A 87 4.01 13.12 -12.45
N LYS A 88 5.12 13.48 -13.10
CA LYS A 88 5.69 14.84 -13.02
C LYS A 88 4.78 15.94 -13.56
N ASP A 89 3.81 15.57 -14.41
CA ASP A 89 2.86 16.50 -15.03
C ASP A 89 1.54 16.59 -14.22
N GLY A 90 1.47 15.87 -13.08
CA GLY A 90 0.32 15.84 -12.18
C GLY A 90 -0.83 14.96 -12.66
N ILE A 91 -0.58 14.09 -13.63
CA ILE A 91 -1.52 13.06 -14.06
C ILE A 91 -1.51 11.92 -13.06
N ILE A 92 -2.68 11.51 -12.62
CA ILE A 92 -2.82 10.36 -11.71
C ILE A 92 -2.99 9.08 -12.53
N TRP A 93 -2.13 8.11 -12.26
CA TRP A 93 -2.12 6.80 -12.89
C TRP A 93 -2.67 5.74 -11.95
N PHE A 94 -3.57 4.92 -12.44
CA PHE A 94 -4.18 3.82 -11.71
C PHE A 94 -3.77 2.49 -12.34
N GLU A 95 -3.01 1.70 -11.60
CA GLU A 95 -2.70 0.33 -11.98
C GLU A 95 -3.85 -0.58 -11.56
N CYS A 96 -4.67 -0.95 -12.52
CA CYS A 96 -5.86 -1.74 -12.30
C CYS A 96 -5.60 -3.25 -12.49
N GLY A 97 -6.58 -4.08 -12.14
CA GLY A 97 -6.50 -5.54 -12.33
C GLY A 97 -6.34 -5.94 -13.79
N LYS A 98 -6.80 -5.10 -14.73
CA LYS A 98 -6.63 -5.26 -16.17
C LYS A 98 -6.30 -3.90 -16.78
N GLY A 99 -5.01 -3.65 -16.98
CA GLY A 99 -4.52 -2.44 -17.65
C GLY A 99 -4.39 -1.22 -16.75
N LEU A 100 -4.20 -0.08 -17.39
CA LEU A 100 -3.94 1.21 -16.74
C LEU A 100 -5.05 2.20 -17.06
N SER A 101 -5.30 3.12 -16.14
CA SER A 101 -6.14 4.29 -16.36
C SER A 101 -5.43 5.54 -15.88
N THR A 102 -5.78 6.69 -16.44
CA THR A 102 -5.22 7.99 -16.07
C THR A 102 -6.33 8.98 -15.75
N TYR A 103 -6.02 9.94 -14.88
CA TYR A 103 -6.88 11.08 -14.57
C TYR A 103 -6.10 12.39 -14.68
N ASP A 104 -6.55 13.28 -15.55
CA ASP A 104 -5.89 14.55 -15.85
C ASP A 104 -6.38 15.74 -15.01
N GLY A 105 -7.25 15.48 -14.05
CA GLY A 105 -7.94 16.50 -13.26
C GLY A 105 -9.39 16.74 -13.71
N GLN A 106 -9.78 16.25 -14.88
CA GLN A 106 -11.13 16.40 -15.43
C GLN A 106 -11.73 15.07 -15.85
N LYS A 107 -10.95 14.24 -16.54
CA LYS A 107 -11.42 13.01 -17.18
C LYS A 107 -10.58 11.80 -16.77
N LEU A 108 -11.29 10.71 -16.54
CA LEU A 108 -10.70 9.38 -16.40
C LEU A 108 -10.64 8.70 -17.77
N THR A 109 -9.49 8.17 -18.13
CA THR A 109 -9.26 7.56 -19.45
C THR A 109 -8.50 6.25 -19.31
N VAL A 110 -8.93 5.20 -20.04
CA VAL A 110 -8.15 3.96 -20.15
C VAL A 110 -6.93 4.21 -21.03
N TYR A 111 -5.76 3.86 -20.51
CA TYR A 111 -4.51 3.96 -21.26
C TYR A 111 -4.26 2.66 -22.03
N THR A 112 -4.36 2.72 -23.35
CA THR A 112 -4.29 1.55 -24.23
C THR A 112 -3.00 1.48 -25.06
N GLU A 113 -2.26 2.58 -25.15
CA GLU A 113 -1.02 2.62 -25.93
C GLU A 113 0.09 1.83 -25.26
N ARG A 114 0.67 0.87 -26.00
CA ARG A 114 1.77 0.01 -25.52
C ARG A 114 2.78 -0.21 -26.62
N ASP A 115 4.06 -0.04 -26.31
CA ASP A 115 5.17 -0.40 -27.17
C ASP A 115 5.88 -1.64 -26.63
N TYR A 116 5.73 -2.75 -27.33
CA TYR A 116 6.49 -3.96 -27.07
C TYR A 116 7.85 -3.85 -27.73
N ASN A 117 8.75 -3.11 -27.10
CA ASN A 117 10.10 -2.80 -27.62
C ASN A 117 10.88 -4.10 -27.90
N SER A 118 10.99 -4.45 -29.15
CA SER A 118 11.69 -5.67 -29.59
C SER A 118 13.17 -5.72 -29.22
N LYS A 119 13.81 -4.56 -29.02
CA LYS A 119 15.22 -4.49 -28.60
C LYS A 119 15.41 -4.68 -27.11
N ASN A 120 14.34 -4.60 -26.32
CA ASN A 120 14.36 -4.73 -24.85
C ASN A 120 15.45 -3.89 -24.18
N GLU A 121 15.58 -2.64 -24.57
CA GLU A 121 16.59 -1.72 -24.00
C GLU A 121 16.13 -1.20 -22.64
N TRP A 122 16.77 -1.66 -21.58
CA TRP A 122 16.53 -1.15 -20.24
C TRP A 122 17.26 0.19 -20.03
N LYS A 123 16.52 1.21 -19.60
CA LYS A 123 17.02 2.54 -19.28
C LYS A 123 16.33 3.04 -18.03
N LEU A 124 17.01 3.84 -17.21
CA LEU A 124 16.43 4.53 -16.06
C LEU A 124 16.57 6.03 -16.28
N ASN A 125 15.45 6.72 -16.34
CA ASN A 125 15.40 8.18 -16.36
C ASN A 125 14.69 8.68 -15.08
N ASP A 126 15.01 9.89 -14.68
CA ASP A 126 14.32 10.50 -13.54
C ASP A 126 12.86 10.76 -13.91
N GLY A 127 11.95 10.34 -13.03
CA GLY A 127 10.50 10.47 -13.24
C GLY A 127 9.86 9.37 -14.05
N ASP A 128 10.59 8.29 -14.42
CA ASP A 128 9.98 7.11 -15.01
C ASP A 128 8.96 6.50 -14.03
N LEU A 129 7.80 6.11 -14.56
CA LEU A 129 6.85 5.27 -13.83
C LEU A 129 6.97 3.82 -14.29
N TRP A 130 6.73 2.92 -13.34
CA TRP A 130 6.84 1.49 -13.56
C TRP A 130 5.54 0.81 -13.19
N PHE A 131 5.11 -0.15 -14.05
CA PHE A 131 3.87 -0.88 -13.86
C PHE A 131 4.07 -2.38 -14.09
N LYS A 132 3.18 -3.18 -13.52
CA LYS A 132 3.21 -4.64 -13.65
C LYS A 132 2.96 -5.08 -15.09
N GLY A 133 3.84 -5.91 -15.62
CA GLY A 133 3.73 -6.48 -16.95
C GLY A 133 3.20 -7.90 -16.94
N ASN A 134 2.11 -8.16 -16.21
CA ASN A 134 1.58 -9.52 -16.00
C ASN A 134 0.56 -9.95 -17.06
N GLU A 135 0.60 -9.35 -18.23
CA GLU A 135 -0.33 -9.64 -19.32
C GLU A 135 0.17 -10.82 -20.17
N ILE A 136 -0.67 -11.84 -20.34
CA ILE A 136 -0.35 -13.02 -21.16
C ILE A 136 0.06 -12.62 -22.58
N GLU A 137 -0.59 -11.59 -23.13
CA GLU A 137 -0.29 -11.08 -24.46
C GLU A 137 1.16 -10.56 -24.58
N ALA A 138 1.68 -9.92 -23.54
CA ALA A 138 3.06 -9.48 -23.49
C ALA A 138 4.03 -10.67 -23.47
N TYR A 139 3.75 -11.72 -22.71
CA TYR A 139 4.56 -12.93 -22.70
C TYR A 139 4.62 -13.61 -24.08
N ASN A 140 3.47 -13.71 -24.77
CA ASN A 140 3.41 -14.29 -26.09
C ASN A 140 4.22 -13.49 -27.13
N LYS A 141 4.22 -12.17 -27.01
CA LYS A 141 4.98 -11.30 -27.93
C LYS A 141 6.50 -11.32 -27.67
N LEU A 142 6.92 -11.68 -26.48
CA LEU A 142 8.33 -11.65 -26.03
C LEU A 142 8.83 -13.04 -25.67
N GLU A 143 8.38 -14.06 -26.36
CA GLU A 143 8.85 -15.46 -26.21
C GLU A 143 8.66 -16.00 -24.78
N GLY A 144 7.61 -15.55 -24.09
CA GLY A 144 7.29 -16.01 -22.74
C GLY A 144 8.12 -15.35 -21.63
N ASN A 145 8.89 -14.32 -21.91
CA ASN A 145 9.66 -13.63 -20.88
C ASN A 145 8.75 -12.71 -20.03
N PRO A 146 8.70 -12.88 -18.69
CA PRO A 146 8.01 -11.96 -17.81
C PRO A 146 8.68 -10.58 -17.86
N GLY A 147 7.93 -9.54 -17.51
CA GLY A 147 8.46 -8.18 -17.60
C GLY A 147 7.66 -7.15 -16.84
N VAL A 148 8.01 -5.91 -17.10
CA VAL A 148 7.39 -4.72 -16.54
C VAL A 148 7.10 -3.72 -17.65
N TYR A 149 6.17 -2.81 -17.41
CA TYR A 149 6.01 -1.63 -18.25
C TYR A 149 6.75 -0.45 -17.63
N GLN A 150 7.47 0.29 -18.47
CA GLN A 150 8.13 1.55 -18.15
C GLN A 150 7.44 2.67 -18.93
N TYR A 151 6.98 3.71 -18.23
CA TYR A 151 6.51 4.95 -18.82
C TYR A 151 7.58 6.03 -18.65
N ASP A 152 8.10 6.55 -19.75
CA ASP A 152 9.22 7.51 -19.79
C ASP A 152 8.76 8.99 -19.87
N GLY A 153 7.49 9.24 -19.56
CA GLY A 153 6.84 10.54 -19.71
C GLY A 153 6.22 10.78 -21.09
N LYS A 154 6.39 9.83 -22.04
CA LYS A 154 5.83 9.91 -23.40
C LYS A 154 5.13 8.64 -23.82
N LYS A 155 5.74 7.48 -23.60
CA LYS A 155 5.21 6.20 -24.03
C LYS A 155 5.42 5.12 -22.97
N LEU A 156 4.54 4.13 -23.00
CA LEU A 156 4.59 2.94 -22.18
C LEU A 156 5.28 1.81 -22.97
N SER A 157 6.47 1.40 -22.56
CA SER A 157 7.26 0.38 -23.21
C SER A 157 7.37 -0.87 -22.33
N TYR A 158 7.20 -2.05 -22.92
CA TYR A 158 7.42 -3.31 -22.20
C TYR A 158 8.92 -3.61 -22.11
N ARG A 159 9.37 -4.02 -20.92
CA ARG A 159 10.73 -4.42 -20.62
C ARG A 159 10.72 -5.87 -20.13
N ALA A 160 11.14 -6.80 -20.97
CA ALA A 160 11.30 -8.18 -20.58
C ALA A 160 12.44 -8.33 -19.58
N LEU A 161 12.21 -9.10 -18.53
CA LEU A 161 13.25 -9.44 -17.56
C LEU A 161 14.28 -10.39 -18.18
N PRO A 162 15.56 -10.33 -17.77
CA PRO A 162 16.59 -11.27 -18.21
C PRO A 162 16.44 -12.62 -17.48
N ILE A 163 15.22 -13.13 -17.41
CA ILE A 163 14.85 -14.35 -16.70
C ILE A 163 13.99 -15.18 -17.63
N HIS A 164 14.38 -16.41 -17.87
CA HIS A 164 13.57 -17.38 -18.62
C HIS A 164 12.73 -18.19 -17.66
N THR A 165 11.43 -18.23 -17.91
CA THR A 165 10.51 -19.08 -17.16
C THR A 165 10.46 -20.47 -17.79
N LYS A 166 10.33 -21.49 -16.95
CA LYS A 166 9.99 -22.84 -17.44
C LYS A 166 8.52 -22.87 -17.82
N PRO A 167 8.13 -23.65 -18.86
CA PRO A 167 6.73 -23.87 -19.19
C PRO A 167 5.92 -24.29 -17.95
N GLY A 168 4.77 -23.67 -17.73
CA GLY A 168 3.91 -23.90 -16.55
C GLY A 168 4.31 -23.11 -15.28
N HIS A 169 5.39 -22.33 -15.34
CA HIS A 169 5.86 -21.48 -14.23
C HIS A 169 5.82 -19.97 -14.57
N GLU A 170 5.05 -19.59 -15.57
CA GLU A 170 4.98 -18.21 -16.08
C GLU A 170 4.58 -17.21 -14.98
N ASN A 171 3.69 -17.62 -14.08
CA ASN A 171 3.23 -16.79 -12.98
C ASN A 171 4.27 -16.61 -11.85
N HIS A 172 5.32 -17.43 -11.83
CA HIS A 172 6.33 -17.36 -10.76
C HIS A 172 7.06 -15.99 -10.71
N TYR A 173 7.25 -15.37 -11.86
CA TYR A 173 7.85 -14.05 -11.98
C TYR A 173 6.83 -12.93 -12.26
N SER A 174 5.54 -13.19 -12.11
CA SER A 174 4.53 -12.13 -12.13
C SER A 174 4.80 -11.11 -11.03
N ILE A 175 4.80 -9.83 -11.39
CA ILE A 175 5.12 -8.76 -10.45
C ILE A 175 4.01 -8.63 -9.43
N SER A 176 4.37 -8.74 -8.16
CA SER A 176 3.45 -8.78 -7.01
C SER A 176 3.56 -7.57 -6.08
N THR A 177 4.67 -6.83 -6.16
CA THR A 177 4.94 -5.67 -5.29
C THR A 177 4.70 -4.34 -6.03
N ASN A 178 4.82 -3.25 -5.30
CA ASN A 178 5.10 -1.92 -5.84
C ASN A 178 6.54 -1.84 -6.39
N PHE A 179 6.85 -0.71 -7.05
CA PHE A 179 8.20 -0.37 -7.49
C PHE A 179 8.81 0.65 -6.52
N VAL A 180 10.11 0.49 -6.25
CA VAL A 180 10.86 1.38 -5.37
C VAL A 180 12.13 1.83 -6.08
N GLN A 181 12.28 3.12 -6.26
CA GLN A 181 13.53 3.71 -6.72
C GLN A 181 14.38 4.06 -5.50
N SER A 182 15.49 3.35 -5.34
CA SER A 182 16.45 3.56 -4.28
C SER A 182 17.24 4.87 -4.44
N LYS A 183 17.75 5.40 -3.35
CA LYS A 183 18.60 6.60 -3.35
C LYS A 183 19.84 6.47 -4.23
N ASN A 184 20.34 5.25 -4.41
CA ASN A 184 21.46 4.95 -5.31
C ASN A 184 21.04 4.82 -6.79
N GLY A 185 19.77 5.06 -7.10
CA GLY A 185 19.22 4.99 -8.45
C GLY A 185 18.77 3.60 -8.90
N THR A 186 18.89 2.55 -8.07
CA THR A 186 18.38 1.21 -8.42
C THR A 186 16.86 1.20 -8.35
N VAL A 187 16.19 0.66 -9.36
CA VAL A 187 14.75 0.36 -9.31
C VAL A 187 14.58 -1.08 -8.86
N TRP A 188 13.86 -1.25 -7.75
CA TRP A 188 13.52 -2.54 -7.17
C TRP A 188 12.05 -2.87 -7.40
N PHE A 189 11.77 -4.13 -7.67
CA PHE A 189 10.42 -4.69 -7.75
C PHE A 189 10.44 -6.18 -7.41
N GLY A 190 9.33 -6.70 -6.94
CA GLY A 190 9.22 -8.09 -6.50
C GLY A 190 8.17 -8.85 -7.29
N SER A 191 8.45 -10.12 -7.47
CA SER A 191 7.55 -11.13 -8.03
C SER A 191 7.21 -12.19 -6.98
N TYR A 192 6.42 -13.18 -7.37
CA TYR A 192 6.18 -14.32 -6.47
C TYR A 192 7.45 -15.15 -6.18
N GLY A 193 8.46 -15.14 -7.04
CA GLY A 193 9.66 -15.95 -6.88
C GLY A 193 10.96 -15.19 -6.67
N ALA A 194 10.95 -13.87 -6.77
CA ALA A 194 12.17 -13.07 -6.62
C ALA A 194 11.89 -11.59 -6.33
N VAL A 195 12.89 -10.91 -5.76
CA VAL A 195 13.01 -9.44 -5.85
C VAL A 195 14.16 -9.12 -6.79
N ILE A 196 13.92 -8.20 -7.70
CA ILE A 196 14.81 -7.83 -8.78
C ILE A 196 15.15 -6.35 -8.66
N GLY A 197 16.43 -6.03 -8.68
CA GLY A 197 16.95 -4.66 -8.73
C GLY A 197 17.67 -4.42 -10.04
N TYR A 198 17.38 -3.30 -10.70
CA TYR A 198 18.07 -2.84 -11.89
C TYR A 198 18.76 -1.50 -11.62
N ASN A 199 20.08 -1.42 -11.85
CA ASN A 199 20.92 -0.26 -11.51
C ASN A 199 21.48 0.48 -12.73
N ARG A 200 20.85 0.40 -13.90
CA ARG A 200 21.27 0.92 -15.21
C ARG A 200 22.25 0.04 -15.98
N SER A 201 23.01 -0.86 -15.36
CA SER A 201 23.93 -1.77 -16.02
C SER A 201 23.58 -3.23 -15.78
N ASP A 202 23.25 -3.57 -14.54
CA ASP A 202 23.13 -4.93 -14.08
C ASP A 202 21.84 -5.19 -13.35
N PHE A 203 21.46 -6.47 -13.33
CA PHE A 203 20.36 -6.96 -12.53
C PHE A 203 20.86 -7.72 -11.31
N LYS A 204 20.31 -7.38 -10.14
CA LYS A 204 20.47 -8.18 -8.93
C LYS A 204 19.18 -8.94 -8.69
N VAL A 205 19.28 -10.26 -8.50
CA VAL A 205 18.14 -11.14 -8.25
C VAL A 205 18.26 -11.76 -6.85
N ILE A 206 17.26 -11.54 -6.00
CA ILE A 206 17.14 -12.15 -4.68
C ILE A 206 15.99 -13.17 -4.78
N ASN A 207 16.31 -14.45 -4.64
CA ASN A 207 15.39 -15.56 -4.83
C ASN A 207 15.71 -16.73 -3.87
N ASP A 208 14.96 -17.82 -3.99
CA ASP A 208 15.13 -19.03 -3.16
C ASP A 208 16.57 -19.56 -3.19
N SER A 209 17.17 -19.62 -4.38
CA SER A 209 18.55 -20.15 -4.55
C SER A 209 19.57 -19.31 -3.79
N LEU A 210 19.48 -17.98 -3.88
CA LEU A 210 20.37 -17.07 -3.17
C LEU A 210 20.21 -17.16 -1.65
N LEU A 211 18.98 -17.40 -1.19
CA LEU A 211 18.63 -17.44 0.24
C LEU A 211 18.72 -18.85 0.84
N GLY A 212 18.98 -19.88 0.04
CA GLY A 212 19.00 -21.28 0.49
C GLY A 212 17.61 -21.78 0.93
N LEU A 213 16.53 -21.20 0.36
CA LEU A 213 15.17 -21.60 0.69
C LEU A 213 14.78 -22.90 -0.03
N ASN A 214 13.88 -23.66 0.60
CA ASN A 214 13.38 -24.94 0.11
C ASN A 214 12.05 -25.30 0.79
N ASP A 215 11.46 -26.45 0.47
CA ASP A 215 10.16 -26.91 1.00
C ASP A 215 10.09 -26.93 2.53
N LYS A 216 11.22 -27.11 3.23
CA LYS A 216 11.26 -27.12 4.70
C LYS A 216 11.29 -25.72 5.31
N THR A 217 11.98 -24.79 4.67
CA THR A 217 12.15 -23.39 5.14
C THR A 217 11.05 -22.47 4.64
N GLY A 218 10.34 -22.89 3.58
CA GLY A 218 9.39 -22.11 2.81
C GLY A 218 10.04 -21.48 1.58
N HIS A 219 9.21 -20.93 0.69
CA HIS A 219 9.62 -20.33 -0.56
C HIS A 219 9.42 -18.82 -0.55
N PHE A 220 10.14 -18.15 -1.42
CA PHE A 220 10.02 -16.72 -1.64
C PHE A 220 8.64 -16.38 -2.23
N HIS A 221 7.99 -15.38 -1.66
CA HIS A 221 6.70 -14.89 -2.13
C HIS A 221 6.56 -13.42 -1.74
N ALA A 222 7.23 -12.53 -2.50
CA ALA A 222 7.21 -11.11 -2.19
C ALA A 222 5.80 -10.51 -2.34
N ARG A 223 5.45 -9.60 -1.42
CA ARG A 223 4.17 -8.90 -1.40
C ARG A 223 4.30 -7.39 -1.39
N SER A 224 5.34 -6.88 -0.74
CA SER A 224 5.66 -5.46 -0.69
C SER A 224 7.17 -5.27 -0.51
N ILE A 225 7.68 -4.17 -1.01
CA ILE A 225 9.07 -3.75 -0.80
C ILE A 225 9.10 -2.27 -0.44
N MET A 226 10.09 -1.88 0.34
CA MET A 226 10.31 -0.49 0.73
C MET A 226 11.78 -0.26 1.05
N GLU A 227 12.35 0.84 0.58
CA GLU A 227 13.65 1.32 1.08
C GLU A 227 13.41 2.28 2.24
N ASP A 228 14.07 2.01 3.37
CA ASP A 228 13.99 2.89 4.54
C ASP A 228 14.89 4.14 4.39
N THR A 229 14.74 5.09 5.29
CA THR A 229 15.54 6.32 5.28
C THR A 229 17.04 6.07 5.44
N LYS A 230 17.45 4.90 5.94
CA LYS A 230 18.83 4.45 6.11
C LYS A 230 19.38 3.72 4.87
N GLY A 231 18.56 3.52 3.83
CA GLY A 231 18.95 2.83 2.59
C GLY A 231 18.86 1.31 2.65
N ASN A 232 18.18 0.72 3.66
CA ASN A 232 17.92 -0.71 3.67
C ASN A 232 16.66 -1.02 2.86
N LEU A 233 16.71 -2.06 2.03
CA LEU A 233 15.54 -2.60 1.36
C LEU A 233 14.86 -3.64 2.27
N TRP A 234 13.62 -3.37 2.63
CA TRP A 234 12.76 -4.27 3.37
C TRP A 234 11.84 -5.00 2.40
N ILE A 235 11.70 -6.32 2.58
CA ILE A 235 10.95 -7.19 1.67
C ILE A 235 9.95 -7.98 2.50
N ALA A 236 8.67 -7.71 2.26
CA ALA A 236 7.56 -8.47 2.86
C ALA A 236 7.29 -9.75 2.07
N ASN A 237 7.14 -10.85 2.75
CA ASN A 237 6.83 -12.14 2.17
C ASN A 237 5.60 -12.79 2.81
N ASN A 238 4.92 -13.60 2.02
CA ASN A 238 3.83 -14.44 2.48
C ASN A 238 4.36 -15.84 2.77
N GLY A 239 4.78 -16.08 4.02
CA GLY A 239 5.22 -17.39 4.51
C GLY A 239 6.59 -17.40 5.18
N ILE A 240 7.56 -16.57 4.73
CA ILE A 240 8.88 -16.47 5.36
C ILE A 240 9.08 -15.17 6.15
N GLY A 241 8.06 -14.32 6.19
CA GLY A 241 8.07 -13.07 6.95
C GLY A 241 8.78 -11.93 6.24
N VAL A 242 9.66 -11.22 6.93
CA VAL A 242 10.34 -10.02 6.46
C VAL A 242 11.82 -10.29 6.26
N LEU A 243 12.33 -9.92 5.09
CA LEU A 243 13.76 -9.86 4.83
C LEU A 243 14.22 -8.40 4.86
N LYS A 244 15.47 -8.18 5.26
CA LYS A 244 16.16 -6.91 5.22
C LYS A 244 17.45 -7.06 4.44
N TYR A 245 17.65 -6.22 3.42
CA TYR A 245 18.88 -6.14 2.63
C TYR A 245 19.56 -4.78 2.85
N ASP A 246 20.81 -4.77 3.31
CA ASP A 246 21.58 -3.56 3.63
C ASP A 246 22.51 -3.08 2.49
N GLY A 247 22.32 -3.63 1.30
CA GLY A 247 23.21 -3.41 0.14
C GLY A 247 24.28 -4.50 -0.02
N LYS A 248 24.59 -5.26 1.02
CA LYS A 248 25.57 -6.37 1.03
C LYS A 248 24.95 -7.67 1.52
N ASN A 249 24.37 -7.65 2.70
CA ASN A 249 23.85 -8.81 3.40
C ASN A 249 22.33 -8.83 3.38
N ILE A 250 21.78 -10.03 3.32
CA ILE A 250 20.34 -10.26 3.46
C ILE A 250 20.12 -11.05 4.75
N ILE A 251 19.27 -10.55 5.62
CA ILE A 251 18.88 -11.23 6.85
C ILE A 251 17.38 -11.51 6.82
N ASN A 252 16.97 -12.66 7.38
CA ASN A 252 15.58 -12.89 7.71
C ASN A 252 15.28 -12.23 9.06
N PHE A 253 14.68 -11.03 9.01
CA PHE A 253 14.35 -10.24 10.18
C PHE A 253 13.35 -10.96 11.08
N THR A 254 12.34 -11.61 10.51
CA THR A 254 11.32 -12.34 11.26
C THR A 254 11.92 -13.48 12.08
N GLU A 255 12.85 -14.22 11.51
CA GLU A 255 13.57 -15.29 12.23
C GLU A 255 14.52 -14.74 13.29
N GLN A 256 15.27 -13.70 12.95
CA GLN A 256 16.16 -13.01 13.89
C GLN A 256 15.42 -12.50 15.12
N GLN A 257 14.21 -11.96 14.94
CA GLN A 257 13.35 -11.49 16.03
C GLN A 257 12.53 -12.60 16.70
N LYS A 258 12.61 -13.86 16.22
CA LYS A 258 11.83 -15.02 16.70
C LYS A 258 10.30 -14.83 16.59
N LEU A 259 9.85 -14.15 15.52
CA LEU A 259 8.46 -13.78 15.31
C LEU A 259 7.75 -14.62 14.23
N LYS A 260 8.38 -15.69 13.75
CA LYS A 260 7.81 -16.63 12.76
C LYS A 260 6.72 -17.51 13.39
N GLN A 261 6.93 -17.94 14.62
CA GLN A 261 5.96 -18.74 15.35
C GLN A 261 4.88 -17.83 15.97
N LYS A 262 3.68 -18.37 16.06
CA LYS A 262 2.57 -17.67 16.71
C LYS A 262 2.87 -17.47 18.20
N ASP A 263 2.61 -16.27 18.67
CA ASP A 263 2.63 -15.94 20.11
C ASP A 263 1.41 -16.53 20.84
N THR A 264 1.27 -16.24 22.12
CA THR A 264 0.15 -16.69 22.97
C THR A 264 -1.21 -16.18 22.51
N ASN A 265 -1.23 -15.10 21.73
CA ASN A 265 -2.45 -14.49 21.14
C ASN A 265 -2.73 -15.01 19.71
N GLY A 266 -1.90 -15.91 19.20
CA GLY A 266 -2.00 -16.48 17.88
C GLY A 266 -1.45 -15.57 16.76
N ASN A 267 -0.70 -14.51 17.09
CA ASN A 267 -0.11 -13.57 16.14
C ASN A 267 1.31 -13.98 15.76
N SER A 268 1.66 -13.75 14.49
CA SER A 268 3.01 -13.99 13.95
C SER A 268 3.35 -12.96 12.86
N LEU A 269 4.63 -12.85 12.54
CA LEU A 269 5.15 -12.01 11.46
C LEU A 269 5.60 -12.87 10.26
N ASP A 270 4.91 -13.98 10.00
CA ASP A 270 5.23 -14.91 8.91
C ASP A 270 4.59 -14.52 7.57
N LYS A 271 3.43 -13.81 7.59
CA LYS A 271 2.66 -13.41 6.42
C LYS A 271 2.50 -11.91 6.35
N VAL A 272 3.49 -11.25 5.75
CA VAL A 272 3.54 -9.79 5.64
C VAL A 272 3.18 -9.35 4.24
N PHE A 273 2.27 -8.37 4.13
CA PHE A 273 1.69 -7.91 2.88
C PHE A 273 1.99 -6.45 2.57
N SER A 274 2.29 -5.63 3.57
CA SER A 274 2.64 -4.23 3.39
C SER A 274 3.75 -3.81 4.36
N ILE A 275 4.58 -2.87 3.92
CA ILE A 275 5.64 -2.25 4.72
C ILE A 275 5.57 -0.74 4.57
N GLY A 276 5.81 -0.02 5.65
CA GLY A 276 5.92 1.44 5.65
C GLY A 276 6.91 1.94 6.70
N GLU A 277 7.36 3.17 6.54
CA GLU A 277 8.20 3.87 7.52
C GLU A 277 7.48 5.14 7.99
N ASP A 278 7.41 5.35 9.31
CA ASP A 278 6.85 6.57 9.87
C ASP A 278 7.87 7.71 9.93
N GLN A 279 7.46 8.88 10.44
CA GLN A 279 8.34 10.06 10.57
C GLN A 279 9.50 9.86 11.54
N LEU A 280 9.36 8.94 12.49
CA LEU A 280 10.37 8.65 13.51
C LEU A 280 11.38 7.60 13.04
N GLY A 281 11.19 7.06 11.81
CA GLY A 281 12.01 5.99 11.25
C GLY A 281 11.65 4.61 11.79
N ASN A 282 10.49 4.45 12.43
CA ASN A 282 9.99 3.13 12.78
C ASN A 282 9.48 2.41 11.53
N ILE A 283 9.77 1.12 11.43
CA ILE A 283 9.32 0.28 10.34
C ILE A 283 8.04 -0.44 10.75
N TRP A 284 7.04 -0.39 9.89
CA TRP A 284 5.74 -0.98 10.13
C TRP A 284 5.48 -2.12 9.15
N PHE A 285 4.91 -3.20 9.64
CA PHE A 285 4.63 -4.43 8.89
C PHE A 285 3.15 -4.78 9.00
N GLY A 286 2.41 -4.66 7.90
CA GLY A 286 1.01 -5.07 7.81
C GLY A 286 0.89 -6.54 7.44
N THR A 287 0.11 -7.30 8.19
CA THR A 287 0.00 -8.74 8.04
C THR A 287 -1.35 -9.20 7.50
N ALA A 288 -1.41 -10.47 7.11
CA ALA A 288 -2.66 -11.19 6.88
C ALA A 288 -3.05 -11.97 8.13
N GLY A 289 -3.85 -11.36 8.99
CA GLY A 289 -4.45 -12.03 10.15
C GLY A 289 -3.87 -11.68 11.52
N SER A 290 -2.71 -11.01 11.58
CA SER A 290 -2.02 -10.66 12.83
C SER A 290 -1.89 -9.15 13.05
N GLY A 291 -2.82 -8.35 12.48
CA GLY A 291 -2.82 -6.89 12.62
C GLY A 291 -1.61 -6.21 12.01
N ILE A 292 -1.06 -5.23 12.71
CA ILE A 292 0.13 -4.50 12.29
C ILE A 292 1.22 -4.54 13.36
N TRP A 293 2.47 -4.57 12.91
CA TRP A 293 3.65 -4.64 13.77
C TRP A 293 4.55 -3.44 13.55
N ARG A 294 5.15 -2.91 14.61
CA ARG A 294 6.11 -1.80 14.56
C ARG A 294 7.46 -2.22 15.11
N TYR A 295 8.52 -1.93 14.37
CA TYR A 295 9.90 -2.04 14.80
C TYR A 295 10.49 -0.64 15.00
N ASP A 296 10.92 -0.31 16.21
CA ASP A 296 11.46 1.00 16.60
C ASP A 296 13.01 1.07 16.52
N GLY A 297 13.64 0.07 15.92
CA GLY A 297 15.09 -0.08 15.88
C GLY A 297 15.66 -0.95 17.00
N LYS A 298 14.88 -1.27 18.05
CA LYS A 298 15.29 -2.07 19.19
C LYS A 298 14.33 -3.22 19.48
N SER A 299 13.04 -2.94 19.47
CA SER A 299 11.98 -3.87 19.83
C SER A 299 10.87 -3.89 18.78
N VAL A 300 10.12 -4.99 18.76
CA VAL A 300 8.95 -5.16 17.90
C VAL A 300 7.69 -5.20 18.75
N LYS A 301 6.69 -4.37 18.41
CA LYS A 301 5.38 -4.35 19.06
C LYS A 301 4.28 -4.68 18.04
N ASN A 302 3.35 -5.57 18.43
CA ASN A 302 2.11 -5.83 17.69
C ASN A 302 0.99 -4.89 18.13
N PHE A 303 0.16 -4.49 17.18
CA PHE A 303 -1.08 -3.74 17.38
C PHE A 303 -2.22 -4.51 16.73
N SER A 304 -3.28 -4.73 17.47
CA SER A 304 -4.41 -5.57 17.10
C SER A 304 -5.74 -4.84 17.25
N LEU A 305 -6.82 -5.60 17.36
CA LEU A 305 -8.16 -5.05 17.58
C LEU A 305 -8.25 -4.18 18.84
N GLU A 306 -7.58 -4.59 19.93
CA GLU A 306 -7.55 -3.85 21.18
C GLU A 306 -6.88 -2.48 21.06
N ASP A 307 -5.93 -2.36 20.11
CA ASP A 307 -5.27 -1.11 19.78
C ASP A 307 -6.00 -0.31 18.68
N GLY A 308 -7.23 -0.71 18.31
CA GLY A 308 -8.08 -0.02 17.33
C GLY A 308 -7.94 -0.49 15.87
N VAL A 309 -7.14 -1.53 15.59
CA VAL A 309 -6.98 -2.10 14.24
C VAL A 309 -8.00 -3.23 14.04
N ALA A 310 -9.18 -2.90 13.56
CA ALA A 310 -10.22 -3.91 13.31
C ALA A 310 -9.97 -4.76 12.06
N SER A 311 -9.26 -4.24 11.06
CA SER A 311 -8.94 -4.99 9.84
C SER A 311 -7.93 -6.10 10.10
N LYS A 312 -8.28 -7.32 9.67
CA LYS A 312 -7.40 -8.48 9.83
C LYS A 312 -6.31 -8.56 8.77
N HIS A 313 -6.52 -7.91 7.63
CA HIS A 313 -5.56 -7.88 6.54
C HIS A 313 -5.19 -6.44 6.22
N ILE A 314 -3.92 -6.08 6.38
CA ILE A 314 -3.41 -4.74 6.12
C ILE A 314 -2.71 -4.74 4.76
N TRP A 315 -3.40 -4.20 3.75
CA TRP A 315 -2.92 -4.18 2.37
C TRP A 315 -1.94 -3.07 2.06
N THR A 316 -2.11 -1.92 2.72
CA THR A 316 -1.27 -0.76 2.46
C THR A 316 -0.97 0.00 3.75
N ILE A 317 0.23 0.54 3.80
CA ILE A 317 0.72 1.46 4.83
C ILE A 317 1.20 2.70 4.08
N TYR A 318 0.60 3.84 4.38
CA TYR A 318 0.87 5.07 3.67
C TYR A 318 1.16 6.21 4.66
N LYS A 319 2.22 6.95 4.40
CA LYS A 319 2.55 8.16 5.14
C LYS A 319 2.11 9.38 4.32
N ILE A 320 1.08 10.09 4.79
CA ILE A 320 0.62 11.30 4.14
C ILE A 320 1.65 12.44 4.31
N LYS A 321 1.53 13.50 3.51
CA LYS A 321 2.50 14.62 3.50
C LYS A 321 2.68 15.30 4.86
N LYS A 322 1.62 15.34 5.68
CA LYS A 322 1.69 15.81 7.07
C LYS A 322 2.44 14.84 7.99
N GLY A 323 2.79 13.66 7.49
CA GLY A 323 3.55 12.62 8.17
C GLY A 323 2.75 11.65 9.01
N GLU A 324 1.43 11.76 9.06
CA GLU A 324 0.59 10.77 9.71
C GLU A 324 0.69 9.42 8.99
N LEU A 325 0.72 8.35 9.75
CA LEU A 325 0.71 6.99 9.22
C LEU A 325 -0.74 6.51 9.09
N TRP A 326 -1.10 6.13 7.86
CA TRP A 326 -2.40 5.58 7.54
C TRP A 326 -2.29 4.13 7.10
N LEU A 327 -3.28 3.32 7.47
CA LEU A 327 -3.39 1.91 7.07
C LEU A 327 -4.65 1.73 6.24
N GLY A 328 -4.52 1.03 5.12
CA GLY A 328 -5.67 0.50 4.38
C GLY A 328 -5.81 -0.99 4.60
N GLY A 329 -7.00 -1.43 4.97
CA GLY A 329 -7.23 -2.82 5.35
C GLY A 329 -8.51 -3.43 4.79
N ALA A 330 -8.64 -4.74 5.04
CA ALA A 330 -9.80 -5.55 4.70
C ALA A 330 -10.19 -6.47 5.86
N ASN A 331 -11.43 -6.97 5.81
CA ASN A 331 -11.99 -7.92 6.76
C ASN A 331 -12.00 -7.42 8.22
N PRO A 332 -12.69 -6.31 8.52
CA PRO A 332 -13.46 -5.44 7.65
C PRO A 332 -12.63 -4.39 6.88
N SER A 333 -13.21 -3.83 5.81
CA SER A 333 -12.62 -2.71 5.06
C SER A 333 -12.56 -1.45 5.94
N GLY A 334 -11.47 -0.67 5.81
CA GLY A 334 -11.33 0.60 6.52
C GLY A 334 -9.99 1.26 6.30
N VAL A 335 -9.93 2.54 6.63
CA VAL A 335 -8.70 3.31 6.73
C VAL A 335 -8.51 3.73 8.18
N TYR A 336 -7.33 3.50 8.70
CA TYR A 336 -6.96 3.75 10.09
C TYR A 336 -5.79 4.72 10.14
N ARG A 337 -5.79 5.60 11.14
CA ARG A 337 -4.71 6.55 11.43
C ARG A 337 -4.05 6.18 12.76
N PHE A 338 -2.73 6.21 12.80
CA PHE A 338 -1.98 6.07 14.05
C PHE A 338 -1.92 7.42 14.79
N ASN A 339 -2.31 7.44 16.06
CA ASN A 339 -2.33 8.65 16.90
C ASN A 339 -1.11 8.77 17.83
N GLY A 340 -0.11 7.89 17.66
CA GLY A 340 1.08 7.80 18.53
C GLY A 340 1.04 6.63 19.51
N THR A 341 -0.13 6.15 19.91
CA THR A 341 -0.31 5.05 20.88
C THR A 341 -1.19 3.91 20.36
N SER A 342 -2.23 4.24 19.61
CA SER A 342 -3.23 3.32 19.07
C SER A 342 -3.68 3.77 17.69
N PHE A 343 -4.60 3.03 17.09
CA PHE A 343 -5.19 3.37 15.81
C PHE A 343 -6.64 3.81 15.97
N GLU A 344 -7.04 4.76 15.18
CA GLU A 344 -8.43 5.16 15.02
C GLU A 344 -8.88 4.97 13.58
N ARG A 345 -10.08 4.44 13.37
CA ARG A 345 -10.68 4.37 12.05
C ARG A 345 -11.12 5.77 11.62
N ILE A 346 -10.62 6.23 10.48
CA ILE A 346 -10.92 7.58 9.95
C ILE A 346 -11.85 7.54 8.74
N TYR A 347 -11.91 6.42 7.99
CA TYR A 347 -12.81 6.24 6.84
C TYR A 347 -13.40 4.83 6.78
#